data_290c206af8c4191405bce391d9b47d79
#
_entry.id   290c206af8c4191405bce391d9b47d79
#
_cell.length_a   1.000
_cell.length_b   1.000
_cell.length_c   1.000
_cell.angle_alpha   90.00
_cell.angle_beta   90.00
_cell.angle_gamma   90.00
#
_symmetry.space_group_name_H-M   'P 1'
#
loop_
_entity.id
_entity.type
_entity.pdbx_description
1 polymer ?
#
loop_
_entity_poly.entity_id
_entity_poly.type
_entity_poly.pdbx_seq_one_letter_code
_entity_poly.pdbx_strand_id
1 'polypeptide(L)'
;MLDPKDGPALAPGARPYWLVLTSGLTDPHVDRNEPGVAEDDRMAGLGYELCASARDEPSWATSLLFDLVRYVLTERRDLSPGDTMDFGESLSRGSACSAVVFAPPRFFHGLQELPTGHYGWLHVLPVTADELAWAKRESTPALVELLYRTGAAPDVTLTRKSVLIPANSAVIEQVLVAARGLR
;
A
#
# COMPACT_ATOMS: atom_id res chain seq x y z
N MET A 1 14.42 19.44 5.08
CA MET A 1 15.09 18.49 4.17
C MET A 1 15.85 17.54 5.08
N LEU A 2 15.40 16.28 5.20
CA LEU A 2 16.08 15.28 6.04
C LEU A 2 17.40 14.92 5.36
N ASP A 3 18.48 14.86 6.14
CA ASP A 3 19.79 14.41 5.65
C ASP A 3 19.64 12.94 5.21
N PRO A 4 20.09 12.57 4.00
CA PRO A 4 20.04 11.18 3.52
C PRO A 4 20.78 10.18 4.45
N LYS A 5 21.55 10.68 5.41
CA LYS A 5 22.29 9.86 6.40
C LYS A 5 21.47 9.47 7.62
N ASP A 6 20.29 10.08 7.82
CA ASP A 6 19.43 9.85 9.01
C ASP A 6 18.28 8.87 8.72
N GLY A 7 18.25 8.25 7.55
CA GLY A 7 17.32 7.17 7.25
C GLY A 7 17.61 5.93 8.12
N PRO A 8 16.57 5.13 8.47
CA PRO A 8 16.79 3.90 9.23
C PRO A 8 17.80 3.02 8.49
N ALA A 9 18.84 2.60 9.19
CA ALA A 9 19.88 1.73 8.64
C ALA A 9 19.21 0.46 8.08
N LEU A 10 19.38 0.22 6.78
CA LEU A 10 18.90 -1.01 6.15
C LEU A 10 19.56 -2.20 6.84
N ALA A 11 18.81 -3.26 7.12
CA ALA A 11 19.34 -4.51 7.63
C ALA A 11 20.50 -5.01 6.74
N PRO A 12 21.53 -5.65 7.30
CA PRO A 12 22.64 -6.18 6.50
C PRO A 12 22.12 -7.06 5.37
N GLY A 13 22.46 -6.72 4.12
CA GLY A 13 22.01 -7.41 2.91
C GLY A 13 20.69 -6.91 2.33
N ALA A 14 20.00 -5.97 2.96
CA ALA A 14 18.84 -5.32 2.35
C ALA A 14 19.26 -4.47 1.15
N ARG A 15 18.57 -4.64 0.03
CA ARG A 15 18.81 -3.82 -1.16
C ARG A 15 17.99 -2.53 -1.05
N PRO A 16 18.55 -1.38 -1.47
CA PRO A 16 17.79 -0.14 -1.50
C PRO A 16 16.62 -0.26 -2.48
N TYR A 17 15.52 0.38 -2.15
CA TYR A 17 14.36 0.56 -3.01
C TYR A 17 13.88 2.00 -2.94
N TRP A 18 13.16 2.43 -3.96
CA TRP A 18 12.50 3.73 -4.00
C TRP A 18 11.22 3.67 -3.19
N LEU A 19 10.97 4.71 -2.41
CA LEU A 19 9.68 4.94 -1.77
C LEU A 19 9.07 6.20 -2.37
N VAL A 20 7.95 6.05 -3.05
CA VAL A 20 7.19 7.14 -3.66
C VAL A 20 5.99 7.44 -2.75
N LEU A 21 5.81 8.70 -2.43
CA LEU A 21 4.79 9.17 -1.51
C LEU A 21 3.92 10.23 -2.19
N THR A 22 2.62 10.24 -1.89
CA THR A 22 1.78 11.41 -2.19
C THR A 22 1.94 12.46 -1.10
N SER A 23 1.54 13.69 -1.42
CA SER A 23 1.41 14.78 -0.46
C SER A 23 0.31 15.70 -0.98
N GLY A 24 -0.80 15.77 -0.27
CA GLY A 24 -1.93 16.63 -0.61
C GLY A 24 -3.31 15.96 -0.54
N LEU A 25 -3.39 14.68 -0.20
CA LEU A 25 -4.65 14.05 0.21
C LEU A 25 -5.01 14.48 1.65
N THR A 26 -4.01 14.76 2.45
CA THR A 26 -4.13 15.43 3.74
C THR A 26 -4.02 16.95 3.56
N ASP A 27 -4.82 17.70 4.27
CA ASP A 27 -4.84 19.18 4.19
C ASP A 27 -4.37 19.75 5.52
N PRO A 28 -3.15 20.32 5.61
CA PRO A 28 -2.63 20.90 6.84
C PRO A 28 -3.22 22.28 7.15
N HIS A 29 -4.00 22.88 6.24
CA HIS A 29 -4.47 24.26 6.35
C HIS A 29 -5.99 24.38 6.48
N VAL A 30 -6.74 23.39 6.03
CA VAL A 30 -8.22 23.40 6.05
C VAL A 30 -8.73 22.27 6.91
N ASP A 31 -9.25 22.61 8.07
CA ASP A 31 -9.95 21.67 8.93
C ASP A 31 -11.32 21.30 8.28
N ARG A 32 -11.47 20.05 7.90
CA ARG A 32 -12.70 19.52 7.29
C ARG A 32 -13.51 18.65 8.25
N ASN A 33 -13.08 18.55 9.50
CA ASN A 33 -13.78 17.78 10.49
C ASN A 33 -15.12 18.43 10.84
N GLU A 34 -16.11 17.60 11.15
CA GLU A 34 -17.40 18.06 11.62
C GLU A 34 -17.25 18.81 12.97
N PRO A 35 -18.07 19.85 13.20
CA PRO A 35 -18.06 20.54 14.48
C PRO A 35 -18.32 19.59 15.66
N GLY A 36 -17.46 19.63 16.67
CA GLY A 36 -17.58 18.81 17.88
C GLY A 36 -16.87 17.48 17.84
N VAL A 37 -16.16 17.16 16.76
CA VAL A 37 -15.22 16.01 16.73
C VAL A 37 -14.11 16.25 17.74
N ALA A 38 -13.86 15.27 18.62
CA ALA A 38 -12.76 15.35 19.59
C ALA A 38 -11.41 15.46 18.87
N GLU A 39 -10.45 16.13 19.48
CA GLU A 39 -9.14 16.41 18.87
C GLU A 39 -8.44 15.12 18.45
N ASP A 40 -8.50 14.08 19.28
CA ASP A 40 -7.89 12.78 19.02
C ASP A 40 -8.56 12.00 17.87
N ASP A 41 -9.78 12.36 17.48
CA ASP A 41 -10.56 11.72 16.42
C ASP A 41 -10.51 12.51 15.10
N ARG A 42 -9.88 13.67 15.09
CA ARG A 42 -9.80 14.50 13.88
C ARG A 42 -8.90 13.89 12.84
N MET A 43 -9.36 13.91 11.61
CA MET A 43 -8.57 13.46 10.45
C MET A 43 -8.18 14.64 9.58
N ALA A 44 -6.91 14.69 9.17
CA ALA A 44 -6.40 15.69 8.25
C ALA A 44 -6.78 15.33 6.80
N GLY A 45 -7.58 16.17 6.15
CA GLY A 45 -8.06 15.95 4.78
C GLY A 45 -8.82 14.63 4.64
N LEU A 46 -8.30 13.70 3.82
CA LEU A 46 -8.88 12.35 3.66
C LEU A 46 -8.41 11.36 4.75
N GLY A 47 -7.55 11.78 5.68
CA GLY A 47 -7.03 10.93 6.74
C GLY A 47 -5.93 9.95 6.30
N TYR A 48 -5.47 10.02 5.07
CA TYR A 48 -4.37 9.19 4.59
C TYR A 48 -3.59 9.85 3.45
N GLU A 49 -2.34 9.43 3.31
CA GLU A 49 -1.53 9.60 2.11
C GLU A 49 -1.18 8.24 1.51
N LEU A 50 -0.96 8.17 0.20
CA LEU A 50 -0.59 6.95 -0.48
C LEU A 50 0.93 6.80 -0.52
N CYS A 51 1.40 5.56 -0.43
CA CYS A 51 2.79 5.23 -0.67
C CYS A 51 2.92 3.99 -1.55
N ALA A 52 3.96 3.96 -2.38
CA ALA A 52 4.34 2.79 -3.17
C ALA A 52 5.86 2.61 -3.13
N SER A 53 6.29 1.37 -3.11
CA SER A 53 7.71 1.02 -3.11
C SER A 53 8.11 0.34 -4.42
N ALA A 54 9.25 0.73 -4.98
CA ALA A 54 9.76 0.20 -6.24
C ALA A 54 11.24 -0.18 -6.11
N ARG A 55 11.61 -1.38 -6.54
CA ARG A 55 13.01 -1.84 -6.50
C ARG A 55 13.87 -1.09 -7.49
N ASP A 56 13.41 -1.02 -8.72
CA ASP A 56 14.22 -0.55 -9.84
C ASP A 56 13.87 0.91 -10.16
N GLU A 57 13.07 1.11 -11.19
CA GLU A 57 12.70 2.42 -11.71
C GLU A 57 11.35 2.86 -11.12
N PRO A 58 11.26 4.02 -10.44
CA PRO A 58 10.05 4.42 -9.70
C PRO A 58 8.96 5.07 -10.55
N SER A 59 9.16 5.28 -11.86
CA SER A 59 8.21 6.01 -12.71
C SER A 59 6.84 5.36 -12.73
N TRP A 60 6.76 4.03 -12.72
CA TRP A 60 5.48 3.33 -12.64
C TRP A 60 4.73 3.63 -11.33
N ALA A 61 5.45 3.69 -10.22
CA ALA A 61 4.86 3.99 -8.92
C ALA A 61 4.34 5.43 -8.88
N THR A 62 5.10 6.37 -9.45
CA THR A 62 4.68 7.77 -9.57
C THR A 62 3.42 7.91 -10.41
N SER A 63 3.37 7.26 -11.58
CA SER A 63 2.19 7.28 -12.47
C SER A 63 0.97 6.65 -11.80
N LEU A 64 1.15 5.49 -11.16
CA LEU A 64 0.09 4.78 -10.45
C LEU A 64 -0.48 5.63 -9.31
N LEU A 65 0.37 6.22 -8.47
CA LEU A 65 -0.09 7.07 -7.37
C LEU A 65 -0.82 8.32 -7.88
N PHE A 66 -0.33 8.92 -8.97
CA PHE A 66 -1.01 10.06 -9.60
C PHE A 66 -2.41 9.69 -10.10
N ASP A 67 -2.56 8.54 -10.77
CA ASP A 67 -3.86 8.06 -11.26
C ASP A 67 -4.81 7.71 -10.10
N LEU A 68 -4.29 7.13 -9.01
CA LEU A 68 -5.09 6.86 -7.81
C LEU A 68 -5.54 8.14 -7.11
N VAL A 69 -4.68 9.14 -6.98
CA VAL A 69 -5.05 10.47 -6.42
C VAL A 69 -6.16 11.08 -7.29
N ARG A 70 -5.99 11.07 -8.61
CA ARG A 70 -7.01 11.58 -9.54
C ARG A 70 -8.33 10.82 -9.37
N TYR A 71 -8.29 9.49 -9.27
CA TYR A 71 -9.47 8.66 -9.04
C TYR A 71 -10.19 9.06 -7.75
N VAL A 72 -9.49 9.12 -6.62
CA VAL A 72 -10.06 9.49 -5.32
C VAL A 72 -10.73 10.86 -5.37
N LEU A 73 -10.05 11.86 -5.94
CA LEU A 73 -10.57 13.22 -6.02
C LEU A 73 -11.73 13.38 -7.00
N THR A 74 -11.74 12.63 -8.11
CA THR A 74 -12.78 12.72 -9.15
C THR A 74 -14.02 11.92 -8.76
N GLU A 75 -13.83 10.68 -8.34
CA GLU A 75 -14.93 9.76 -8.00
C GLU A 75 -15.45 9.94 -6.56
N ARG A 76 -14.73 10.74 -5.75
CA ARG A 76 -15.04 10.96 -4.33
C ARG A 76 -15.18 9.64 -3.57
N ARG A 77 -14.30 8.71 -3.85
CA ARG A 77 -14.25 7.39 -3.22
C ARG A 77 -12.99 7.28 -2.39
N ASP A 78 -13.17 7.11 -1.10
CA ASP A 78 -12.06 6.85 -0.19
C ASP A 78 -11.51 5.44 -0.40
N LEU A 79 -10.22 5.30 -0.15
CA LEU A 79 -9.51 4.03 -0.16
C LEU A 79 -9.23 3.60 1.28
N SER A 80 -9.37 2.31 1.54
CA SER A 80 -9.17 1.74 2.88
C SER A 80 -8.26 0.52 2.85
N PRO A 81 -7.60 0.19 3.96
CA PRO A 81 -6.88 -1.08 4.09
C PRO A 81 -7.79 -2.27 3.78
N GLY A 82 -7.34 -3.15 2.91
CA GLY A 82 -8.10 -4.30 2.45
C GLY A 82 -8.83 -4.09 1.13
N ASP A 83 -8.97 -2.86 0.67
CA ASP A 83 -9.53 -2.57 -0.65
C ASP A 83 -8.61 -3.12 -1.76
N THR A 84 -9.22 -3.35 -2.90
CA THR A 84 -8.53 -3.79 -4.12
C THR A 84 -9.02 -3.02 -5.33
N MET A 85 -8.13 -2.77 -6.28
CA MET A 85 -8.49 -2.15 -7.55
C MET A 85 -7.91 -2.95 -8.70
N ASP A 86 -8.76 -3.34 -9.64
CA ASP A 86 -8.39 -4.03 -10.88
C ASP A 86 -8.41 -3.01 -12.03
N PHE A 87 -7.28 -2.89 -12.73
CA PHE A 87 -7.18 -1.97 -13.87
C PHE A 87 -7.56 -2.64 -15.19
N GLY A 88 -7.72 -3.99 -15.20
CA GLY A 88 -8.04 -4.76 -16.39
C GLY A 88 -6.90 -4.87 -17.40
N GLU A 89 -5.80 -4.17 -17.18
CA GLU A 89 -4.60 -4.17 -18.00
C GLU A 89 -3.33 -4.12 -17.16
N SER A 90 -2.20 -4.42 -17.75
CA SER A 90 -0.90 -4.39 -17.06
C SER A 90 -0.54 -2.98 -16.60
N LEU A 91 -0.08 -2.83 -15.35
CA LEU A 91 0.32 -1.55 -14.75
C LEU A 91 1.48 -0.87 -15.48
N SER A 92 2.27 -1.63 -16.21
CA SER A 92 3.28 -1.12 -17.15
C SER A 92 3.60 -2.16 -18.20
N ARG A 93 4.31 -1.75 -19.27
CA ARG A 93 4.70 -2.67 -20.33
C ARG A 93 5.57 -3.80 -19.79
N GLY A 94 5.13 -5.04 -20.01
CA GLY A 94 5.80 -6.25 -19.54
C GLY A 94 5.57 -6.60 -18.07
N SER A 95 4.70 -5.85 -17.39
CA SER A 95 4.26 -6.18 -16.03
C SER A 95 3.32 -7.39 -16.04
N ALA A 96 3.49 -8.28 -15.06
CA ALA A 96 2.49 -9.30 -14.73
C ALA A 96 1.41 -8.77 -13.76
N CYS A 97 1.65 -7.61 -13.13
CA CYS A 97 0.70 -6.99 -12.23
C CYS A 97 -0.32 -6.15 -13.02
N SER A 98 -1.60 -6.37 -12.75
CA SER A 98 -2.74 -5.67 -13.37
C SER A 98 -3.70 -5.08 -12.35
N ALA A 99 -3.42 -5.25 -11.08
CA ALA A 99 -4.26 -4.80 -9.98
C ALA A 99 -3.39 -4.32 -8.80
N VAL A 100 -4.05 -3.72 -7.82
CA VAL A 100 -3.43 -3.36 -6.54
C VAL A 100 -4.27 -3.81 -5.36
N VAL A 101 -3.62 -4.01 -4.23
CA VAL A 101 -4.25 -4.09 -2.92
C VAL A 101 -3.73 -2.96 -2.05
N PHE A 102 -4.58 -2.45 -1.16
CA PHE A 102 -4.24 -1.39 -0.23
C PHE A 102 -4.03 -1.98 1.17
N ALA A 103 -2.95 -1.60 1.83
CA ALA A 103 -2.61 -2.10 3.16
C ALA A 103 -1.89 -1.05 4.00
N PRO A 104 -1.92 -1.14 5.34
CA PRO A 104 -1.01 -0.36 6.16
C PRO A 104 0.44 -0.73 5.83
N PRO A 105 1.34 0.25 5.62
CA PRO A 105 2.75 -0.04 5.39
C PRO A 105 3.41 -0.56 6.66
N ARG A 106 4.40 -1.46 6.51
CA ARG A 106 5.17 -1.99 7.65
C ARG A 106 6.40 -1.15 8.01
N PHE A 107 6.70 -0.15 7.21
CA PHE A 107 7.84 0.75 7.41
C PHE A 107 7.44 2.12 8.00
N PHE A 108 6.16 2.45 8.06
CA PHE A 108 5.62 3.56 8.82
C PHE A 108 4.75 3.03 9.96
N HIS A 109 4.89 3.61 11.12
CA HIS A 109 4.15 3.18 12.31
C HIS A 109 3.30 4.33 12.85
N GLY A 110 2.06 4.00 13.23
CA GLY A 110 1.13 4.95 13.83
C GLY A 110 0.59 6.00 12.86
N LEU A 111 -0.25 6.84 13.42
CA LEU A 111 -0.75 8.02 12.73
C LEU A 111 0.28 9.14 12.81
N GLN A 112 0.29 9.95 11.78
CA GLN A 112 1.06 11.20 11.74
C GLN A 112 0.12 12.34 12.15
N GLU A 113 0.67 13.41 12.71
CA GLU A 113 -0.09 14.54 13.19
C GLU A 113 0.14 15.78 12.31
N LEU A 114 -0.96 16.46 12.01
CA LEU A 114 -0.98 17.77 11.35
C LEU A 114 -1.86 18.72 12.16
N PRO A 115 -1.76 20.06 11.97
CA PRO A 115 -2.60 21.01 12.66
C PRO A 115 -4.11 20.79 12.50
N THR A 116 -4.52 20.09 11.44
CA THR A 116 -5.92 19.82 11.11
C THR A 116 -6.41 18.43 11.54
N GLY A 117 -5.53 17.62 12.11
CA GLY A 117 -5.84 16.26 12.59
C GLY A 117 -4.78 15.23 12.25
N HIS A 118 -5.14 13.96 12.38
CA HIS A 118 -4.24 12.84 12.14
C HIS A 118 -4.39 12.30 10.72
N TYR A 119 -3.35 11.60 10.23
CA TYR A 119 -3.42 10.81 9.02
C TYR A 119 -2.53 9.58 9.10
N GLY A 120 -2.88 8.57 8.33
CA GLY A 120 -2.08 7.37 8.16
C GLY A 120 -1.46 7.27 6.77
N TRP A 121 -0.70 6.21 6.55
CA TRP A 121 -0.18 5.84 5.23
C TRP A 121 -0.93 4.62 4.70
N LEU A 122 -1.25 4.64 3.43
CA LEU A 122 -1.86 3.52 2.73
C LEU A 122 -0.90 3.03 1.64
N HIS A 123 -0.35 1.82 1.84
CA HIS A 123 0.61 1.22 0.92
C HIS A 123 -0.13 0.59 -0.25
N VAL A 124 0.25 1.00 -1.45
CA VAL A 124 -0.26 0.48 -2.72
C VAL A 124 0.63 -0.66 -3.18
N LEU A 125 0.13 -1.88 -3.12
CA LEU A 125 0.86 -3.09 -3.46
C LEU A 125 0.35 -3.67 -4.79
N PRO A 126 1.15 -3.61 -5.87
CA PRO A 126 0.83 -4.27 -7.14
C PRO A 126 0.70 -5.77 -7.00
N VAL A 127 -0.37 -6.32 -7.59
CA VAL A 127 -0.67 -7.75 -7.60
C VAL A 127 -1.02 -8.23 -8.98
N THR A 128 -0.82 -9.53 -9.23
CA THR A 128 -1.20 -10.20 -10.47
C THR A 128 -2.70 -10.54 -10.44
N ALA A 129 -3.29 -10.83 -11.61
CA ALA A 129 -4.72 -11.13 -11.71
C ALA A 129 -5.12 -12.38 -10.89
N ASP A 130 -4.27 -13.41 -10.85
CA ASP A 130 -4.53 -14.61 -10.06
C ASP A 130 -4.39 -14.36 -8.55
N GLU A 131 -3.46 -13.49 -8.13
CA GLU A 131 -3.35 -13.03 -6.74
C GLU A 131 -4.59 -12.24 -6.31
N LEU A 132 -5.07 -11.33 -7.16
CA LEU A 132 -6.31 -10.62 -6.91
C LEU A 132 -7.52 -11.57 -6.78
N ALA A 133 -7.63 -12.53 -7.71
CA ALA A 133 -8.70 -13.52 -7.67
C ALA A 133 -8.62 -14.37 -6.38
N TRP A 134 -7.42 -14.74 -5.96
CA TRP A 134 -7.19 -15.44 -4.70
C TRP A 134 -7.57 -14.59 -3.49
N ALA A 135 -7.17 -13.31 -3.44
CA ALA A 135 -7.51 -12.41 -2.36
C ALA A 135 -9.03 -12.23 -2.19
N LYS A 136 -9.75 -12.09 -3.31
CA LYS A 136 -11.22 -11.98 -3.32
C LYS A 136 -11.92 -13.25 -2.81
N ARG A 137 -11.34 -14.42 -3.05
CA ARG A 137 -11.90 -15.70 -2.62
C ARG A 137 -11.55 -16.03 -1.17
N GLU A 138 -10.33 -15.79 -0.78
CA GLU A 138 -9.80 -16.20 0.52
C GLU A 138 -9.76 -15.03 1.51
N SER A 139 -8.82 -14.09 1.29
CA SER A 139 -8.60 -12.95 2.19
C SER A 139 -7.58 -11.97 1.62
N THR A 140 -7.91 -10.68 1.53
CA THR A 140 -6.95 -9.63 1.17
C THR A 140 -5.83 -9.50 2.22
N PRO A 141 -6.10 -9.46 3.53
CA PRO A 141 -5.04 -9.46 4.55
C PRO A 141 -4.09 -10.65 4.45
N ALA A 142 -4.59 -11.85 4.12
CA ALA A 142 -3.75 -13.02 3.92
C ALA A 142 -2.84 -12.88 2.69
N LEU A 143 -3.33 -12.28 1.60
CA LEU A 143 -2.48 -11.97 0.44
C LEU A 143 -1.38 -10.97 0.80
N VAL A 144 -1.71 -9.91 1.52
CA VAL A 144 -0.73 -8.91 1.97
C VAL A 144 0.37 -9.58 2.81
N GLU A 145 -0.03 -10.43 3.78
CA GLU A 145 0.91 -11.20 4.58
C GLU A 145 1.81 -12.12 3.73
N LEU A 146 1.21 -12.79 2.74
CA LEU A 146 1.94 -13.66 1.82
C LEU A 146 2.98 -12.89 0.99
N LEU A 147 2.62 -11.71 0.47
CA LEU A 147 3.53 -10.84 -0.28
C LEU A 147 4.76 -10.47 0.56
N TYR A 148 4.54 -10.09 1.83
CA TYR A 148 5.65 -9.76 2.72
C TYR A 148 6.52 -10.98 3.08
N ARG A 149 5.93 -12.12 3.37
CA ARG A 149 6.67 -13.34 3.73
C ARG A 149 7.47 -13.93 2.57
N THR A 150 7.01 -13.73 1.36
CA THR A 150 7.71 -14.21 0.15
C THR A 150 8.72 -13.21 -0.40
N GLY A 151 8.83 -12.02 0.20
CA GLY A 151 9.73 -10.96 -0.26
C GLY A 151 9.25 -10.22 -1.51
N ALA A 152 7.98 -10.39 -1.90
CA ALA A 152 7.36 -9.63 -2.99
C ALA A 152 6.96 -8.21 -2.55
N ALA A 153 6.94 -7.95 -1.25
CA ALA A 153 6.79 -6.65 -0.62
C ALA A 153 7.78 -6.54 0.55
N PRO A 154 8.20 -5.32 0.94
CA PRO A 154 7.88 -4.02 0.32
C PRO A 154 8.62 -3.74 -0.99
N ASP A 155 9.59 -4.53 -1.34
CA ASP A 155 10.52 -4.35 -2.45
C ASP A 155 9.88 -4.83 -3.78
N VAL A 156 9.02 -3.99 -4.33
CA VAL A 156 8.16 -4.35 -5.46
C VAL A 156 8.89 -4.25 -6.80
N THR A 157 8.79 -5.32 -7.57
CA THR A 157 9.16 -5.38 -8.99
C THR A 157 7.93 -5.78 -9.81
N LEU A 158 7.51 -4.95 -10.77
CA LEU A 158 6.31 -5.21 -11.58
C LEU A 158 6.43 -6.44 -12.50
N THR A 159 7.65 -6.85 -12.83
CA THR A 159 7.94 -8.03 -13.65
C THR A 159 7.96 -9.34 -12.84
N ARG A 160 7.72 -9.26 -11.52
CA ARG A 160 7.65 -10.44 -10.69
C ARG A 160 6.55 -11.40 -11.14
N LYS A 161 6.77 -12.67 -10.92
CA LYS A 161 5.73 -13.69 -11.07
C LYS A 161 4.80 -13.67 -9.86
N SER A 162 3.64 -14.30 -10.00
CA SER A 162 2.73 -14.56 -8.89
C SER A 162 3.43 -15.27 -7.74
N VAL A 163 3.03 -14.93 -6.51
CA VAL A 163 3.49 -15.64 -5.30
C VAL A 163 2.68 -16.94 -5.05
N LEU A 164 1.62 -17.18 -5.81
CA LEU A 164 0.76 -18.35 -5.71
C LEU A 164 1.37 -19.55 -6.50
N ILE A 165 2.57 -19.94 -6.10
CA ILE A 165 3.32 -21.04 -6.72
C ILE A 165 3.49 -22.20 -5.74
N PRO A 166 3.69 -23.44 -6.22
CA PRO A 166 3.85 -24.63 -5.35
C PRO A 166 4.97 -24.48 -4.31
N ALA A 167 6.04 -23.76 -4.64
CA ALA A 167 7.14 -23.50 -3.70
C ALA A 167 6.71 -22.72 -2.45
N ASN A 168 5.62 -21.96 -2.53
CA ASN A 168 5.08 -21.16 -1.43
C ASN A 168 3.92 -21.85 -0.69
N SER A 169 3.59 -23.11 -1.00
CA SER A 169 2.41 -23.79 -0.44
C SER A 169 2.36 -23.80 1.08
N ALA A 170 3.48 -24.04 1.76
CA ALA A 170 3.57 -24.01 3.22
C ALA A 170 3.29 -22.61 3.79
N VAL A 171 3.78 -21.56 3.14
CA VAL A 171 3.54 -20.16 3.57
C VAL A 171 2.07 -19.80 3.32
N ILE A 172 1.51 -20.21 2.18
CA ILE A 172 0.09 -19.99 1.84
C ILE A 172 -0.82 -20.63 2.90
N GLU A 173 -0.55 -21.87 3.29
CA GLU A 173 -1.32 -22.53 4.34
C GLU A 173 -1.22 -21.80 5.68
N GLN A 174 -0.03 -21.38 6.09
CA GLN A 174 0.19 -20.65 7.34
C GLN A 174 -0.59 -19.33 7.37
N VAL A 175 -0.57 -18.55 6.29
CA VAL A 175 -1.30 -17.26 6.25
C VAL A 175 -2.80 -17.46 6.25
N LEU A 176 -3.31 -18.52 5.63
CA LEU A 176 -4.73 -18.87 5.66
C LEU A 176 -5.19 -19.31 7.05
N VAL A 177 -4.41 -20.12 7.74
CA VAL A 177 -4.72 -20.53 9.13
C VAL A 177 -4.76 -19.31 10.03
N ALA A 178 -3.76 -18.44 9.94
CA ALA A 178 -3.74 -17.19 10.72
C ALA A 178 -4.95 -16.29 10.43
N ALA A 179 -5.32 -16.13 9.16
CA ALA A 179 -6.47 -15.30 8.77
C ALA A 179 -7.82 -15.87 9.24
N ARG A 180 -7.95 -17.19 9.38
CA ARG A 180 -9.17 -17.86 9.91
C ARG A 180 -9.28 -17.75 11.43
N GLY A 181 -8.15 -17.70 12.14
CA GLY A 181 -8.11 -17.54 13.59
C GLY A 181 -8.43 -16.13 14.09
N LEU A 182 -8.49 -15.15 13.19
CA LEU A 182 -8.82 -13.75 13.47
C LEU A 182 -10.29 -13.42 13.21
N ARG A 183 -11.11 -14.38 12.78
CA ARG A 183 -12.58 -14.26 12.60
C ARG A 183 -13.31 -14.83 13.81
#